data_ab3ecd371ab195176e7ce67395a36419
#
_entry.id   ab3ecd371ab195176e7ce67395a36419
#
_cell.length_a   1.000
_cell.length_b   1.000
_cell.length_c   1.000
_cell.angle_alpha   90.00
_cell.angle_beta   90.00
_cell.angle_gamma   90.00
#
_symmetry.space_group_name_H-M   'P 1'
#
loop_
_entity.id
_entity.type
_entity.pdbx_description
1 polymer ?
#
loop_
_entity_poly.entity_id
_entity_poly.type
_entity_poly.pdbx_seq_one_letter_code
_entity_poly.pdbx_strand_id
1 'polypeptide(L)'
;MTNIIKSKLITVETEFKTKGFRSENFSKIDTTKEFNEIKSRINQLKSNAYYQKLTEKEKNIVSKFVEGYEKTSKQEPFEDDEIILSGHEIVEFSNIADSDVFRYLVYRYKYNLYPELKIVDDYPPCVQIEPVSVCNFRCIFCYQSDESFNKKKFGHMGRMDLGLFKETIDELEGNVEAITLASR
;
A
#
# COMPACT_ATOMS: atom_id res chain seq x y z
N MET A 1 23.25 -1.96 -7.61
CA MET A 1 22.08 -1.23 -7.11
C MET A 1 21.15 -0.71 -8.21
N THR A 2 21.59 -0.56 -9.45
CA THR A 2 20.83 -0.02 -10.58
C THR A 2 19.74 -0.94 -11.16
N ASN A 3 19.65 -2.21 -10.74
CA ASN A 3 18.74 -3.20 -11.34
C ASN A 3 17.33 -3.24 -10.73
N ILE A 4 17.14 -2.74 -9.52
CA ILE A 4 15.85 -2.81 -8.81
C ILE A 4 14.86 -1.79 -9.40
N ILE A 5 15.35 -0.61 -9.78
CA ILE A 5 14.51 0.46 -10.30
C ILE A 5 14.03 0.17 -11.74
N LYS A 6 14.89 -0.44 -12.57
CA LYS A 6 14.47 -0.96 -13.88
C LYS A 6 13.43 -2.07 -13.77
N SER A 7 13.46 -2.87 -12.69
CA SER A 7 12.45 -3.90 -12.46
C SER A 7 11.08 -3.30 -12.13
N LYS A 8 10.99 -2.20 -11.40
CA LYS A 8 9.69 -1.54 -11.07
C LYS A 8 9.01 -0.94 -12.31
N LEU A 9 9.76 -0.26 -13.19
CA LEU A 9 9.19 0.22 -14.46
C LEU A 9 8.77 -0.93 -15.38
N ILE A 10 9.57 -2.00 -15.43
CA ILE A 10 9.25 -3.21 -16.21
C ILE A 10 8.07 -3.97 -15.58
N THR A 11 7.93 -3.93 -14.25
CA THR A 11 6.81 -4.60 -13.54
C THR A 11 5.48 -3.90 -13.85
N VAL A 12 5.45 -2.57 -13.93
CA VAL A 12 4.24 -1.83 -14.35
C VAL A 12 3.81 -2.27 -15.76
N GLU A 13 4.72 -2.33 -16.73
CA GLU A 13 4.38 -2.78 -18.10
C GLU A 13 4.04 -4.28 -18.19
N THR A 14 4.64 -5.13 -17.35
CA THR A 14 4.36 -6.58 -17.35
C THR A 14 3.10 -6.94 -16.59
N GLU A 15 2.76 -6.26 -15.51
CA GLU A 15 1.49 -6.46 -14.80
C GLU A 15 0.29 -6.13 -15.71
N PHE A 16 0.40 -5.14 -16.58
CA PHE A 16 -0.64 -4.83 -17.57
C PHE A 16 -0.81 -5.90 -18.67
N LYS A 17 0.15 -6.78 -18.86
CA LYS A 17 0.11 -7.84 -19.89
C LYS A 17 -0.34 -9.21 -19.39
N THR A 18 -0.43 -9.40 -18.07
CA THR A 18 -0.91 -10.66 -17.51
C THR A 18 -2.43 -10.73 -17.50
N LYS A 19 -2.99 -11.70 -18.22
CA LYS A 19 -4.44 -11.98 -18.27
C LYS A 19 -4.95 -12.52 -16.94
N GLY A 20 -5.26 -11.63 -16.00
CA GLY A 20 -5.99 -11.96 -14.78
C GLY A 20 -7.42 -11.43 -14.84
N PHE A 21 -8.31 -11.93 -13.99
CA PHE A 21 -9.74 -11.58 -13.92
C PHE A 21 -10.04 -10.05 -13.85
N ARG A 22 -9.04 -9.20 -13.55
CA ARG A 22 -9.14 -7.73 -13.53
C ARG A 22 -8.31 -7.05 -14.62
N SER A 23 -7.67 -7.79 -15.51
CA SER A 23 -6.71 -7.23 -16.47
C SER A 23 -7.36 -6.35 -17.56
N GLU A 24 -8.64 -6.57 -17.87
CA GLU A 24 -9.32 -5.81 -18.93
C GLU A 24 -9.52 -4.33 -18.56
N ASN A 25 -9.64 -4.02 -17.28
CA ASN A 25 -9.74 -2.64 -16.79
C ASN A 25 -8.37 -1.95 -16.72
N PHE A 26 -7.31 -2.69 -16.49
CA PHE A 26 -5.94 -2.17 -16.38
C PHE A 26 -5.24 -2.02 -17.75
N SER A 27 -5.59 -2.83 -18.74
CA SER A 27 -4.98 -2.80 -20.08
C SER A 27 -5.37 -1.59 -20.92
N LYS A 28 -6.32 -0.76 -20.46
CA LYS A 28 -6.78 0.47 -21.13
C LYS A 28 -6.23 1.76 -20.52
N ILE A 29 -5.33 1.64 -19.56
CA ILE A 29 -4.75 2.80 -18.88
C ILE A 29 -3.74 3.45 -19.83
N ASP A 30 -4.02 4.65 -20.32
CA ASP A 30 -3.03 5.53 -20.94
C ASP A 30 -2.16 6.12 -19.84
N THR A 31 -1.07 5.40 -19.53
CA THR A 31 -0.19 5.73 -18.41
C THR A 31 0.32 7.18 -18.44
N THR A 32 0.56 7.73 -19.63
CA THR A 32 1.04 9.12 -19.77
C THR A 32 -0.03 10.14 -19.36
N LYS A 33 -1.27 9.91 -19.79
CA LYS A 33 -2.41 10.77 -19.43
C LYS A 33 -2.66 10.73 -17.93
N GLU A 34 -2.73 9.54 -17.37
CA GLU A 34 -2.99 9.34 -15.95
C GLU A 34 -1.89 9.91 -15.06
N PHE A 35 -0.63 9.75 -15.42
CA PHE A 35 0.47 10.36 -14.67
C PHE A 35 0.37 11.88 -14.62
N ASN A 36 -0.04 12.51 -15.73
CA ASN A 36 -0.28 13.95 -15.77
C ASN A 36 -1.50 14.36 -14.93
N GLU A 37 -2.57 13.57 -14.93
CA GLU A 37 -3.75 13.80 -14.09
C GLU A 37 -3.42 13.67 -12.61
N ILE A 38 -2.69 12.64 -12.19
CA ILE A 38 -2.24 12.44 -10.81
C ILE A 38 -1.37 13.62 -10.36
N LYS A 39 -0.36 13.97 -11.14
CA LYS A 39 0.52 15.11 -10.83
C LYS A 39 -0.25 16.41 -10.73
N SER A 40 -1.18 16.65 -11.64
CA SER A 40 -2.04 17.84 -11.62
C SER A 40 -2.90 17.88 -10.36
N ARG A 41 -3.55 16.77 -10.00
CA ARG A 41 -4.36 16.66 -8.79
C ARG A 41 -3.54 16.91 -7.52
N ILE A 42 -2.37 16.29 -7.40
CA ILE A 42 -1.46 16.53 -6.27
C ILE A 42 -1.11 18.02 -6.16
N ASN A 43 -0.70 18.65 -7.26
CA ASN A 43 -0.31 20.05 -7.25
C ASN A 43 -1.47 21.01 -6.96
N GLN A 44 -2.67 20.75 -7.46
CA GLN A 44 -3.87 21.52 -7.14
C GLN A 44 -4.20 21.46 -5.65
N LEU A 45 -4.07 20.28 -5.05
CA LEU A 45 -4.39 20.06 -3.64
C LEU A 45 -3.33 20.63 -2.67
N LYS A 46 -2.11 20.96 -3.13
CA LYS A 46 -1.08 21.59 -2.27
C LYS A 46 -1.49 22.94 -1.69
N SER A 47 -2.44 23.64 -2.30
CA SER A 47 -3.03 24.87 -1.74
C SER A 47 -4.11 24.62 -0.68
N ASN A 48 -4.53 23.36 -0.50
CA ASN A 48 -5.63 23.00 0.38
C ASN A 48 -5.18 22.88 1.86
N ALA A 49 -6.11 23.07 2.78
CA ALA A 49 -5.90 22.90 4.21
C ALA A 49 -5.38 21.51 4.60
N TYR A 50 -5.70 20.47 3.82
CA TYR A 50 -5.20 19.12 4.05
C TYR A 50 -3.69 19.01 3.89
N TYR A 51 -3.11 19.67 2.88
CA TYR A 51 -1.66 19.72 2.70
C TYR A 51 -0.96 20.53 3.81
N GLN A 52 -1.57 21.62 4.26
CA GLN A 52 -1.00 22.47 5.32
C GLN A 52 -0.90 21.76 6.67
N LYS A 53 -1.73 20.75 6.91
CA LYS A 53 -1.69 19.94 8.14
C LYS A 53 -0.58 18.89 8.15
N LEU A 54 0.03 18.60 7.01
CA LEU A 54 1.11 17.63 6.90
C LEU A 54 2.36 18.14 7.62
N THR A 55 3.07 17.22 8.25
CA THR A 55 4.42 17.45 8.75
C THR A 55 5.39 17.68 7.60
N GLU A 56 6.55 18.26 7.84
CA GLU A 56 7.58 18.48 6.82
C GLU A 56 8.07 17.13 6.22
N LYS A 57 8.14 16.07 7.05
CA LYS A 57 8.45 14.71 6.58
C LYS A 57 7.42 14.22 5.54
N GLU A 58 6.14 14.40 5.81
CA GLU A 58 5.07 14.00 4.91
C GLU A 58 5.01 14.85 3.63
N LYS A 59 5.24 16.15 3.73
CA LYS A 59 5.36 17.03 2.55
C LYS A 59 6.52 16.61 1.66
N ASN A 60 7.65 16.21 2.24
CA ASN A 60 8.77 15.67 1.50
C ASN A 60 8.38 14.39 0.77
N ILE A 61 7.66 13.46 1.43
CA ILE A 61 7.13 12.25 0.80
C ILE A 61 6.24 12.58 -0.39
N VAL A 62 5.32 13.53 -0.26
CA VAL A 62 4.46 13.96 -1.37
C VAL A 62 5.28 14.51 -2.54
N SER A 63 6.39 15.23 -2.25
CA SER A 63 7.29 15.75 -3.29
C SER A 63 7.98 14.63 -4.07
N LYS A 64 8.34 13.51 -3.40
CA LYS A 64 8.95 12.35 -4.06
C LYS A 64 8.05 11.71 -5.13
N PHE A 65 6.73 11.70 -4.93
CA PHE A 65 5.79 11.29 -5.98
C PHE A 65 5.82 12.24 -7.19
N VAL A 66 5.80 13.55 -6.94
CA VAL A 66 5.84 14.54 -8.03
C VAL A 66 7.13 14.41 -8.83
N GLU A 67 8.27 14.30 -8.16
CA GLU A 67 9.59 14.08 -8.75
C GLU A 67 9.61 12.79 -9.57
N GLY A 68 9.09 11.67 -9.03
CA GLY A 68 9.00 10.40 -9.74
C GLY A 68 8.18 10.51 -11.04
N TYR A 69 7.02 11.18 -11.01
CA TYR A 69 6.22 11.40 -12.21
C TYR A 69 6.89 12.34 -13.22
N GLU A 70 7.65 13.33 -12.75
CA GLU A 70 8.42 14.21 -13.64
C GLU A 70 9.55 13.45 -14.35
N LYS A 71 10.30 12.65 -13.60
CA LYS A 71 11.38 11.82 -14.15
C LYS A 71 10.85 10.78 -15.13
N THR A 72 9.70 10.14 -14.80
CA THR A 72 9.05 9.21 -15.74
C THR A 72 8.72 9.89 -17.08
N SER A 73 8.17 11.11 -17.03
CA SER A 73 7.83 11.87 -18.24
C SER A 73 9.07 12.24 -19.09
N LYS A 74 10.24 12.38 -18.45
CA LYS A 74 11.51 12.68 -19.09
C LYS A 74 12.35 11.46 -19.42
N GLN A 75 11.89 10.25 -19.03
CA GLN A 75 12.64 8.99 -19.11
C GLN A 75 13.96 9.03 -18.31
N GLU A 76 13.98 9.76 -17.22
CA GLU A 76 15.12 9.87 -16.32
C GLU A 76 15.09 8.74 -15.27
N PRO A 77 16.25 8.28 -14.75
CA PRO A 77 16.30 7.27 -13.70
C PRO A 77 15.78 7.82 -12.37
N PHE A 78 15.16 6.94 -11.58
CA PHE A 78 14.71 7.25 -10.22
C PHE A 78 15.87 7.19 -9.22
N GLU A 79 15.80 8.06 -8.21
CA GLU A 79 16.56 7.89 -6.98
C GLU A 79 15.90 6.78 -6.12
N ASP A 80 16.64 6.30 -5.11
CA ASP A 80 16.18 5.19 -4.27
C ASP A 80 14.91 5.52 -3.47
N ASP A 81 14.66 6.79 -3.20
CA ASP A 81 13.51 7.30 -2.43
C ASP A 81 12.40 7.93 -3.28
N GLU A 82 12.45 7.80 -4.59
CA GLU A 82 11.42 8.26 -5.51
C GLU A 82 10.49 7.12 -5.90
N ILE A 83 9.22 7.42 -6.11
CA ILE A 83 8.18 6.44 -6.37
C ILE A 83 7.08 7.00 -7.28
N ILE A 84 6.45 6.12 -8.03
CA ILE A 84 5.15 6.34 -8.67
C ILE A 84 4.16 5.26 -8.20
N LEU A 85 2.87 5.54 -8.31
CA LEU A 85 1.83 4.57 -8.02
C LEU A 85 1.81 3.46 -9.08
N SER A 86 1.64 2.23 -8.65
CA SER A 86 1.37 1.08 -9.53
C SER A 86 -0.05 1.15 -10.10
N GLY A 87 -0.37 0.32 -11.11
CA GLY A 87 -1.66 0.39 -11.79
C GLY A 87 -2.88 0.29 -10.89
N HIS A 88 -2.88 -0.64 -9.91
CA HIS A 88 -4.00 -0.75 -8.97
C HIS A 88 -4.06 0.43 -7.98
N GLU A 89 -2.90 0.96 -7.57
CA GLU A 89 -2.83 2.15 -6.72
C GLU A 89 -3.33 3.42 -7.43
N ILE A 90 -3.13 3.52 -8.74
CA ILE A 90 -3.69 4.60 -9.57
C ILE A 90 -5.22 4.55 -9.55
N VAL A 91 -5.80 3.35 -9.68
CA VAL A 91 -7.25 3.18 -9.61
C VAL A 91 -7.78 3.54 -8.21
N GLU A 92 -7.10 3.13 -7.15
CA GLU A 92 -7.45 3.54 -5.78
C GLU A 92 -7.36 5.07 -5.63
N PHE A 93 -6.23 5.66 -6.04
CA PHE A 93 -6.00 7.11 -5.99
C PHE A 93 -7.09 7.90 -6.72
N SER A 94 -7.57 7.40 -7.85
CA SER A 94 -8.62 8.06 -8.64
C SER A 94 -9.98 8.05 -7.94
N ASN A 95 -10.22 7.11 -7.04
CA ASN A 95 -11.50 6.92 -6.36
C ASN A 95 -11.54 7.48 -4.92
N ILE A 96 -10.41 7.89 -4.35
CA ILE A 96 -10.39 8.48 -3.00
C ILE A 96 -10.79 9.95 -3.01
N ALA A 97 -11.35 10.41 -1.87
CA ALA A 97 -11.69 11.82 -1.69
C ALA A 97 -10.42 12.70 -1.60
N ASP A 98 -10.54 13.97 -2.01
CA ASP A 98 -9.43 14.93 -1.96
C ASP A 98 -8.88 15.13 -0.54
N SER A 99 -9.70 14.95 0.49
CA SER A 99 -9.28 14.97 1.90
C SER A 99 -8.25 13.89 2.24
N ASP A 100 -8.27 12.76 1.54
CA ASP A 100 -7.50 11.57 1.86
C ASP A 100 -6.29 11.37 0.94
N VAL A 101 -6.16 12.18 -0.11
CA VAL A 101 -5.09 12.04 -1.13
C VAL A 101 -3.70 12.02 -0.49
N PHE A 102 -3.38 12.97 0.36
CA PHE A 102 -2.02 13.06 0.93
C PHE A 102 -1.77 11.95 1.94
N ARG A 103 -2.76 11.59 2.76
CA ARG A 103 -2.70 10.45 3.67
C ARG A 103 -2.43 9.16 2.91
N TYR A 104 -3.14 8.95 1.80
CA TYR A 104 -2.94 7.80 0.93
C TYR A 104 -1.53 7.75 0.33
N LEU A 105 -1.00 8.87 -0.18
CA LEU A 105 0.35 8.93 -0.73
C LEU A 105 1.42 8.62 0.33
N VAL A 106 1.28 9.19 1.54
CA VAL A 106 2.19 8.90 2.66
C VAL A 106 2.13 7.41 3.03
N TYR A 107 0.94 6.84 3.10
CA TYR A 107 0.75 5.41 3.34
C TYR A 107 1.45 4.56 2.28
N ARG A 108 1.21 4.82 1.00
CA ARG A 108 1.82 4.04 -0.09
C ARG A 108 3.33 4.17 -0.13
N TYR A 109 3.86 5.36 0.13
CA TYR A 109 5.29 5.57 0.26
C TYR A 109 5.91 4.71 1.36
N LYS A 110 5.35 4.78 2.56
CA LYS A 110 5.81 3.99 3.71
C LYS A 110 5.69 2.49 3.45
N TYR A 111 4.55 2.05 2.92
CA TYR A 111 4.29 0.64 2.65
C TYR A 111 5.24 0.05 1.60
N ASN A 112 5.51 0.80 0.53
CA ASN A 112 6.32 0.32 -0.58
C ASN A 112 7.83 0.49 -0.37
N LEU A 113 8.26 1.60 0.21
CA LEU A 113 9.69 1.95 0.26
C LEU A 113 10.36 1.71 1.61
N TYR A 114 9.68 1.84 2.74
CA TYR A 114 10.32 1.65 4.04
C TYR A 114 10.96 0.27 4.21
N PRO A 115 10.32 -0.85 3.79
CA PRO A 115 10.95 -2.16 3.84
C PRO A 115 12.21 -2.25 2.97
N GLU A 116 12.19 -1.65 1.78
CA GLU A 116 13.33 -1.65 0.86
C GLU A 116 14.49 -0.81 1.38
N LEU A 117 14.18 0.36 1.92
CA LEU A 117 15.14 1.30 2.51
C LEU A 117 15.56 0.90 3.95
N LYS A 118 14.94 -0.14 4.51
CA LYS A 118 15.14 -0.60 5.90
C LYS A 118 14.87 0.51 6.93
N ILE A 119 13.87 1.33 6.67
CA ILE A 119 13.41 2.39 7.58
C ILE A 119 12.36 1.78 8.50
N VAL A 120 12.55 1.98 9.81
CA VAL A 120 11.58 1.63 10.85
C VAL A 120 10.94 2.92 11.35
N ASP A 121 9.62 2.97 11.34
CA ASP A 121 8.84 4.06 11.93
C ASP A 121 8.28 3.62 13.30
N ASP A 122 7.73 4.55 14.08
CA ASP A 122 7.15 4.25 15.40
C ASP A 122 5.96 3.29 15.27
N TYR A 123 5.18 3.43 14.18
CA TYR A 123 4.08 2.54 13.83
C TYR A 123 4.22 2.02 12.39
N PRO A 124 3.86 0.75 12.13
CA PRO A 124 3.83 0.23 10.77
C PRO A 124 2.69 0.90 9.98
N PRO A 125 2.84 1.10 8.67
CA PRO A 125 1.79 1.72 7.85
C PRO A 125 0.53 0.85 7.74
N CYS A 126 0.65 -0.46 7.95
CA CYS A 126 -0.44 -1.42 7.89
C CYS A 126 -0.25 -2.48 8.99
N VAL A 127 -1.35 -2.83 9.66
CA VAL A 127 -1.39 -3.92 10.64
C VAL A 127 -2.36 -4.99 10.18
N GLN A 128 -1.93 -6.23 10.25
CA GLN A 128 -2.79 -7.38 10.01
C GLN A 128 -3.11 -8.05 11.35
N ILE A 129 -4.40 -8.16 11.65
CA ILE A 129 -4.91 -8.80 12.87
C ILE A 129 -5.65 -10.07 12.46
N GLU A 130 -5.31 -11.19 13.08
CA GLU A 130 -6.06 -12.43 12.97
C GLU A 130 -6.91 -12.62 14.22
N PRO A 131 -8.19 -12.20 14.22
CA PRO A 131 -9.03 -12.28 15.43
C PRO A 131 -9.48 -13.71 15.75
N VAL A 132 -9.45 -14.60 14.76
CA VAL A 132 -9.85 -16.02 14.92
C VAL A 132 -8.97 -16.90 14.04
N SER A 133 -8.32 -17.88 14.66
CA SER A 133 -7.50 -18.88 13.94
C SER A 133 -8.26 -20.18 13.61
N VAL A 134 -9.57 -20.21 13.82
CA VAL A 134 -10.41 -21.38 13.49
C VAL A 134 -10.98 -21.24 12.09
N CYS A 135 -10.69 -22.20 11.23
CA CYS A 135 -11.18 -22.22 9.87
C CYS A 135 -11.95 -23.55 9.58
N ASN A 136 -13.07 -23.44 8.86
CA ASN A 136 -13.87 -24.59 8.43
C ASN A 136 -13.50 -25.10 7.02
N PHE A 137 -12.60 -24.40 6.32
CA PHE A 137 -12.08 -24.85 5.03
C PHE A 137 -10.92 -25.83 5.19
N ARG A 138 -10.60 -26.53 4.11
CA ARG A 138 -9.47 -27.48 3.99
C ARG A 138 -8.76 -27.25 2.66
N CYS A 139 -8.33 -26.00 2.42
CA CYS A 139 -7.63 -25.65 1.18
C CYS A 139 -6.28 -26.39 1.13
N ILE A 140 -6.01 -27.08 0.01
CA ILE A 140 -4.81 -27.93 -0.15
C ILE A 140 -3.48 -27.17 -0.05
N PHE A 141 -3.51 -25.87 -0.30
CA PHE A 141 -2.33 -24.98 -0.21
C PHE A 141 -2.23 -24.25 1.14
N CYS A 142 -3.16 -24.48 2.06
CA CYS A 142 -3.18 -23.79 3.35
C CYS A 142 -2.46 -24.64 4.40
N TYR A 143 -1.56 -24.01 5.17
CA TYR A 143 -0.85 -24.70 6.25
C TYR A 143 -1.79 -25.25 7.35
N GLN A 144 -3.01 -24.74 7.48
CA GLN A 144 -4.02 -25.30 8.38
C GLN A 144 -4.56 -26.66 7.94
N SER A 145 -4.23 -27.16 6.75
CA SER A 145 -4.51 -28.55 6.39
C SER A 145 -3.62 -29.54 7.17
N ASP A 146 -2.49 -29.08 7.71
CA ASP A 146 -1.69 -29.85 8.64
C ASP A 146 -2.40 -29.96 10.00
N GLU A 147 -2.46 -31.18 10.54
CA GLU A 147 -3.16 -31.47 11.81
C GLU A 147 -2.57 -30.71 13.00
N SER A 148 -1.30 -30.35 13.00
CA SER A 148 -0.68 -29.60 14.07
C SER A 148 -1.27 -28.21 14.24
N PHE A 149 -1.71 -27.58 13.13
CA PHE A 149 -2.32 -26.23 13.16
C PHE A 149 -3.84 -26.21 13.32
N ASN A 150 -4.52 -27.36 13.11
CA ASN A 150 -5.98 -27.41 13.16
C ASN A 150 -6.56 -28.15 14.37
N LYS A 151 -5.71 -28.62 15.29
CA LYS A 151 -6.13 -29.29 16.52
C LYS A 151 -5.86 -28.41 17.73
N LYS A 152 -6.90 -28.15 18.53
CA LYS A 152 -6.85 -27.32 19.75
C LYS A 152 -5.73 -27.74 20.72
N LYS A 153 -5.44 -29.05 20.79
CA LYS A 153 -4.42 -29.60 21.69
C LYS A 153 -3.00 -29.05 21.45
N PHE A 154 -2.72 -28.52 20.26
CA PHE A 154 -1.41 -27.95 19.93
C PHE A 154 -1.31 -26.44 20.20
N GLY A 155 -2.38 -25.79 20.67
CA GLY A 155 -2.35 -24.38 21.07
C GLY A 155 -2.46 -23.35 19.93
N HIS A 156 -2.58 -23.81 18.67
CA HIS A 156 -2.61 -22.90 17.50
C HIS A 156 -4.02 -22.45 17.11
N MET A 157 -5.04 -22.87 17.83
CA MET A 157 -6.43 -22.50 17.57
C MET A 157 -6.97 -21.66 18.70
N GLY A 158 -7.51 -20.50 18.38
CA GLY A 158 -8.05 -19.58 19.38
C GLY A 158 -8.94 -18.50 18.76
N ARG A 159 -9.43 -17.69 19.67
CA ARG A 159 -10.12 -16.43 19.36
C ARG A 159 -9.47 -15.34 20.20
N MET A 160 -9.23 -14.20 19.58
CA MET A 160 -8.79 -13.00 20.27
C MET A 160 -9.89 -12.54 21.24
N ASP A 161 -9.51 -12.13 22.43
CA ASP A 161 -10.46 -11.53 23.37
C ASP A 161 -10.96 -10.18 22.81
N LEU A 162 -12.24 -9.89 23.01
CA LEU A 162 -12.83 -8.66 22.47
C LEU A 162 -12.27 -7.40 23.15
N GLY A 163 -11.91 -7.50 24.45
CA GLY A 163 -11.26 -6.40 25.17
C GLY A 163 -9.92 -6.10 24.57
N LEU A 164 -9.06 -7.12 24.41
CA LEU A 164 -7.76 -6.99 23.76
C LEU A 164 -7.89 -6.43 22.33
N PHE A 165 -8.88 -6.89 21.56
CA PHE A 165 -9.11 -6.38 20.21
C PHE A 165 -9.41 -4.87 20.23
N LYS A 166 -10.30 -4.42 21.11
CA LYS A 166 -10.64 -3.01 21.26
C LYS A 166 -9.43 -2.17 21.68
N GLU A 167 -8.71 -2.61 22.71
CA GLU A 167 -7.48 -1.94 23.17
C GLU A 167 -6.45 -1.81 22.03
N THR A 168 -6.29 -2.86 21.23
CA THR A 168 -5.40 -2.82 20.07
C THR A 168 -5.87 -1.79 19.03
N ILE A 169 -7.17 -1.73 18.73
CA ILE A 169 -7.72 -0.75 17.79
C ILE A 169 -7.55 0.68 18.33
N ASP A 170 -7.81 0.90 19.60
CA ASP A 170 -7.69 2.21 20.25
C ASP A 170 -6.21 2.70 20.21
N GLU A 171 -5.24 1.81 20.40
CA GLU A 171 -3.81 2.13 20.28
C GLU A 171 -3.39 2.47 18.85
N LEU A 172 -4.00 1.82 17.86
CA LEU A 172 -3.69 2.03 16.45
C LEU A 172 -4.38 3.25 15.85
N GLU A 173 -5.42 3.78 16.51
CA GLU A 173 -6.18 4.94 16.02
C GLU A 173 -5.29 6.16 15.82
N GLY A 174 -5.32 6.73 14.62
CA GLY A 174 -4.50 7.88 14.24
C GLY A 174 -3.02 7.58 13.95
N ASN A 175 -2.54 6.37 14.24
CA ASN A 175 -1.15 5.97 14.06
C ASN A 175 -0.93 5.05 12.85
N VAL A 176 -1.95 4.27 12.49
CA VAL A 176 -1.89 3.28 11.40
C VAL A 176 -2.92 3.60 10.35
N GLU A 177 -2.51 3.53 9.09
CA GLU A 177 -3.37 3.89 7.96
C GLU A 177 -4.33 2.77 7.57
N ALA A 178 -3.88 1.52 7.64
CA ALA A 178 -4.66 0.38 7.20
C ALA A 178 -4.62 -0.76 8.22
N ILE A 179 -5.79 -1.33 8.50
CA ILE A 179 -5.93 -2.54 9.30
C ILE A 179 -6.63 -3.59 8.45
N THR A 180 -5.99 -4.74 8.32
CA THR A 180 -6.57 -5.90 7.65
C THR A 180 -6.98 -6.93 8.68
N LEU A 181 -8.27 -7.24 8.73
CA LEU A 181 -8.76 -8.37 9.49
C LEU A 181 -8.69 -9.59 8.59
N ALA A 182 -7.62 -10.34 8.70
CA ALA A 182 -7.41 -11.54 7.93
C ALA A 182 -7.53 -12.75 8.87
N SER A 183 -8.35 -13.71 8.49
CA SER A 183 -8.17 -15.07 8.94
C SER A 183 -7.18 -15.74 7.98
N ARG A 184 -6.37 -16.56 8.54
CA ARG A 184 -5.40 -17.42 7.82
C ARG A 184 -5.95 -17.97 6.53
#